data_7eb1aedbbcb19884b20328389f872660
#
_entry.id   7eb1aedbbcb19884b20328389f872660
#
_cell.length_a   1.000
_cell.length_b   1.000
_cell.length_c   1.000
_cell.angle_alpha   90.00
_cell.angle_beta   90.00
_cell.angle_gamma   90.00
#
_symmetry.space_group_name_H-M   'P 1'
#
loop_
_entity.id
_entity.type
_entity.pdbx_description
1 polymer ?
#
loop_
_entity_poly.entity_id
_entity_poly.type
_entity_poly.pdbx_seq_one_letter_code
_entity_poly.pdbx_strand_id
1 'polypeptide(L)'
;MSNSSFKNVNDNTPVLVGCSQFLGKKGEEGPNYLDILKEASTKAIKDCEAKQDLTQHLDTISIIRFTADTPNRDSATTDFWGYTNMPRTLGNSLGIKVPNEIYTTTGGNSPQLLLNEICNRIKEGELNCALLTGGEALDTFVSRLKLGLEVNWGDEPGGEPESIGSIRDLGSECEKKHGIFDPSSVYPLFANSIRGNKGQTAQEHMEEIGEMFSRFSHIATENQASWFKVARSPKEIVEVTPQNRMIGFPYTKYMNSIIRVNQSSALVVTSAKKARELGIPESKWIFLYAAANLNDIWNITERENLYSSPAIRKCSEAVFSKTNCSLEDVSFFDLYSCFPSAVQIAKREIGI
;
A
#
# COMPACT_ATOMS: atom_id res chain seq x y z
N MET A 1 -0.33 -34.11 12.19
CA MET A 1 0.18 -32.75 12.44
C MET A 1 -0.11 -32.46 13.91
N SER A 2 0.91 -32.25 14.73
CA SER A 2 0.76 -32.05 16.17
C SER A 2 0.03 -30.75 16.44
N ASN A 3 -1.04 -30.77 17.23
CA ASN A 3 -1.70 -29.62 17.79
C ASN A 3 -0.73 -28.86 18.74
N SER A 4 0.23 -28.12 18.17
CA SER A 4 0.96 -27.14 18.96
C SER A 4 0.04 -25.94 19.15
N SER A 5 -0.67 -25.91 20.28
CA SER A 5 -1.46 -24.73 20.60
C SER A 5 -0.51 -23.55 20.84
N PHE A 6 -0.83 -22.37 20.33
CA PHE A 6 -0.08 -21.13 20.56
C PHE A 6 -0.23 -20.61 22.01
N LYS A 7 -0.53 -21.49 22.96
CA LYS A 7 -0.71 -21.17 24.39
C LYS A 7 0.51 -20.50 25.01
N ASN A 8 1.70 -20.83 24.51
CA ASN A 8 2.97 -20.31 25.02
C ASN A 8 3.49 -19.07 24.27
N VAL A 9 2.73 -18.55 23.30
CA VAL A 9 3.10 -17.29 22.63
C VAL A 9 2.92 -16.15 23.62
N ASN A 10 3.93 -15.26 23.69
CA ASN A 10 3.91 -14.09 24.58
C ASN A 10 2.62 -13.28 24.34
N ASP A 11 2.02 -12.81 25.42
CA ASP A 11 0.74 -12.09 25.42
C ASP A 11 0.74 -10.86 24.47
N ASN A 12 1.84 -10.13 24.42
CA ASN A 12 2.00 -8.94 23.60
C ASN A 12 2.53 -9.22 22.18
N THR A 13 2.63 -10.50 21.77
CA THR A 13 3.02 -10.80 20.38
C THR A 13 1.94 -10.30 19.43
N PRO A 14 2.30 -9.43 18.44
CA PRO A 14 1.35 -8.98 17.43
C PRO A 14 1.01 -10.12 16.48
N VAL A 15 -0.27 -10.27 16.18
CA VAL A 15 -0.79 -11.24 15.21
C VAL A 15 -1.80 -10.57 14.29
N LEU A 16 -1.67 -10.81 12.98
CA LEU A 16 -2.70 -10.45 12.00
C LEU A 16 -3.76 -11.54 12.05
N VAL A 17 -5.02 -11.14 12.19
CA VAL A 17 -6.12 -12.08 12.45
C VAL A 17 -7.28 -11.95 11.48
N GLY A 18 -7.33 -10.91 10.68
CA GLY A 18 -8.35 -10.71 9.67
C GLY A 18 -7.84 -9.82 8.54
N CYS A 19 -8.27 -10.12 7.33
CA CYS A 19 -7.92 -9.32 6.17
C CYS A 19 -9.06 -9.26 5.16
N SER A 20 -9.03 -8.22 4.32
CA SER A 20 -9.98 -8.10 3.22
C SER A 20 -9.45 -7.25 2.09
N GLN A 21 -10.02 -7.46 0.92
CA GLN A 21 -9.90 -6.58 -0.23
C GLN A 21 -11.31 -6.25 -0.74
N PHE A 22 -11.47 -5.05 -1.27
CA PHE A 22 -12.70 -4.60 -1.91
C PHE A 22 -12.39 -3.95 -3.25
N LEU A 23 -13.16 -4.35 -4.27
CA LEU A 23 -13.14 -3.78 -5.61
C LEU A 23 -14.49 -3.13 -5.88
N GLY A 24 -14.50 -1.80 -5.98
CA GLY A 24 -15.70 -1.03 -6.25
C GLY A 24 -16.09 -1.02 -7.73
N LYS A 25 -17.35 -0.64 -8.00
CA LYS A 25 -17.87 -0.41 -9.35
C LYS A 25 -17.11 0.75 -10.02
N LYS A 26 -16.93 0.67 -11.33
CA LYS A 26 -16.30 1.73 -12.15
C LYS A 26 -17.28 2.85 -12.49
N GLY A 27 -16.72 4.03 -12.75
CA GLY A 27 -17.44 5.20 -13.23
C GLY A 27 -18.11 6.03 -12.13
N GLU A 28 -18.98 6.93 -12.54
CA GLU A 28 -19.63 7.93 -11.69
C GLU A 28 -20.59 7.36 -10.64
N GLU A 29 -21.13 6.17 -10.88
CA GLU A 29 -21.96 5.43 -9.93
C GLU A 29 -21.16 4.51 -9.01
N GLY A 30 -19.82 4.62 -9.04
CA GLY A 30 -18.94 3.89 -8.12
C GLY A 30 -19.09 4.40 -6.68
N PRO A 31 -18.55 3.66 -5.71
CA PRO A 31 -18.59 4.05 -4.31
C PRO A 31 -17.74 5.29 -4.03
N ASN A 32 -18.10 6.04 -2.99
CA ASN A 32 -17.23 7.09 -2.45
C ASN A 32 -16.10 6.51 -1.59
N TYR A 33 -15.22 7.38 -1.10
CA TYR A 33 -14.05 6.94 -0.33
C TYR A 33 -14.42 6.28 1.00
N LEU A 34 -15.39 6.84 1.74
CA LEU A 34 -15.86 6.25 3.00
C LEU A 34 -16.49 4.87 2.78
N ASP A 35 -17.29 4.70 1.73
CA ASP A 35 -17.95 3.44 1.42
C ASP A 35 -16.95 2.30 1.18
N ILE A 36 -15.88 2.55 0.40
CA ILE A 36 -14.88 1.51 0.14
C ILE A 36 -14.12 1.11 1.40
N LEU A 37 -13.80 2.07 2.29
CA LEU A 37 -13.14 1.77 3.56
C LEU A 37 -14.08 0.99 4.49
N LYS A 38 -15.35 1.38 4.57
CA LYS A 38 -16.37 0.69 5.36
C LYS A 38 -16.55 -0.76 4.93
N GLU A 39 -16.66 -1.00 3.62
CA GLU A 39 -16.78 -2.34 3.06
C GLU A 39 -15.56 -3.23 3.39
N ALA A 40 -14.34 -2.73 3.14
CA ALA A 40 -13.14 -3.47 3.47
C ALA A 40 -13.05 -3.73 4.98
N SER A 41 -13.27 -2.72 5.82
CA SER A 41 -13.21 -2.85 7.28
C SER A 41 -14.20 -3.88 7.81
N THR A 42 -15.45 -3.82 7.36
CA THR A 42 -16.49 -4.78 7.77
C THR A 42 -16.10 -6.22 7.41
N LYS A 43 -15.57 -6.43 6.20
CA LYS A 43 -15.11 -7.75 5.76
C LYS A 43 -13.91 -8.25 6.55
N ALA A 44 -12.92 -7.39 6.85
CA ALA A 44 -11.75 -7.77 7.65
C ALA A 44 -12.13 -8.13 9.10
N ILE A 45 -13.02 -7.38 9.71
CA ILE A 45 -13.56 -7.67 11.05
C ILE A 45 -14.27 -9.03 11.05
N LYS A 46 -15.10 -9.30 10.04
CA LYS A 46 -15.79 -10.59 9.90
C LYS A 46 -14.82 -11.75 9.66
N ASP A 47 -13.76 -11.51 8.89
CA ASP A 47 -12.74 -12.53 8.57
C ASP A 47 -11.97 -13.01 9.82
N CYS A 48 -11.95 -12.24 10.91
CA CYS A 48 -11.33 -12.67 12.17
C CYS A 48 -12.01 -13.89 12.80
N GLU A 49 -13.27 -14.19 12.47
CA GLU A 49 -14.06 -15.27 13.06
C GLU A 49 -14.06 -15.25 14.60
N ALA A 50 -14.01 -14.05 15.18
CA ALA A 50 -14.02 -13.87 16.63
C ALA A 50 -15.34 -14.34 17.22
N LYS A 51 -15.29 -14.99 18.41
CA LYS A 51 -16.49 -15.44 19.14
C LYS A 51 -17.19 -14.30 19.87
N GLN A 52 -16.47 -13.22 20.14
CA GLN A 52 -17.01 -12.00 20.74
C GLN A 52 -17.08 -10.89 19.68
N ASP A 53 -17.90 -9.88 19.93
CA ASP A 53 -17.99 -8.72 19.06
C ASP A 53 -16.68 -7.92 19.08
N LEU A 54 -15.85 -8.12 18.07
CA LEU A 54 -14.54 -7.49 17.93
C LEU A 54 -14.63 -5.97 17.92
N THR A 55 -15.74 -5.40 17.44
CA THR A 55 -15.92 -3.93 17.34
C THR A 55 -15.88 -3.25 18.71
N GLN A 56 -16.27 -3.94 19.76
CA GLN A 56 -16.21 -3.44 21.13
C GLN A 56 -14.82 -3.51 21.77
N HIS A 57 -13.87 -4.13 21.08
CA HIS A 57 -12.52 -4.37 21.57
C HIS A 57 -11.43 -3.67 20.75
N LEU A 58 -11.82 -3.00 19.67
CA LEU A 58 -10.91 -2.13 18.93
C LEU A 58 -10.51 -0.94 19.80
N ASP A 59 -9.22 -0.71 19.94
CA ASP A 59 -8.67 0.47 20.61
C ASP A 59 -8.03 1.47 19.63
N THR A 60 -7.90 1.07 18.36
CA THR A 60 -7.25 1.89 17.33
C THR A 60 -7.92 1.74 15.96
N ILE A 61 -8.18 2.84 15.29
CA ILE A 61 -8.49 2.89 13.86
C ILE A 61 -7.39 3.67 13.17
N SER A 62 -6.73 3.02 12.21
CA SER A 62 -5.61 3.60 11.47
C SER A 62 -5.90 3.57 9.98
N ILE A 63 -5.75 4.71 9.31
CA ILE A 63 -6.08 4.84 7.89
C ILE A 63 -4.89 5.38 7.11
N ILE A 64 -4.61 4.73 5.98
CA ILE A 64 -3.68 5.26 4.99
C ILE A 64 -4.36 6.43 4.27
N ARG A 65 -3.71 7.60 4.28
CA ARG A 65 -4.28 8.81 3.69
C ARG A 65 -4.56 8.63 2.20
N PHE A 66 -5.75 9.03 1.81
CA PHE A 66 -6.18 9.06 0.42
C PHE A 66 -5.35 10.05 -0.40
N THR A 67 -5.00 9.67 -1.62
CA THR A 67 -4.12 10.48 -2.46
C THR A 67 -4.65 11.89 -2.71
N ALA A 68 -5.96 12.05 -2.92
CA ALA A 68 -6.54 13.36 -3.15
C ALA A 68 -6.70 14.21 -1.87
N ASP A 69 -6.65 13.60 -0.68
CA ASP A 69 -6.68 14.27 0.63
C ASP A 69 -5.26 14.60 1.16
N THR A 70 -4.30 14.75 0.26
CA THR A 70 -2.91 15.09 0.63
C THR A 70 -2.79 16.59 0.91
N PRO A 71 -2.34 17.00 2.10
CA PRO A 71 -2.08 18.41 2.40
C PRO A 71 -1.06 19.01 1.42
N ASN A 72 -1.21 20.31 1.12
CA ASN A 72 -0.30 21.08 0.25
C ASN A 72 -0.17 20.59 -1.20
N ARG A 73 -1.14 19.84 -1.71
CA ARG A 73 -1.24 19.66 -3.15
C ARG A 73 -1.85 20.91 -3.77
N ASP A 74 -1.09 21.56 -4.65
CA ASP A 74 -1.60 22.57 -5.59
C ASP A 74 -2.52 21.87 -6.61
N SER A 75 -3.68 21.47 -6.17
CA SER A 75 -4.64 20.82 -7.05
C SER A 75 -6.02 21.40 -6.82
N ALA A 76 -6.73 21.64 -7.91
CA ALA A 76 -8.14 22.02 -7.92
C ALA A 76 -9.07 21.04 -7.18
N THR A 77 -8.52 20.00 -6.58
CA THR A 77 -9.26 18.97 -5.86
C THR A 77 -9.43 19.29 -4.38
N THR A 78 -8.59 20.12 -3.79
CA THR A 78 -8.67 20.48 -2.35
C THR A 78 -9.90 21.32 -2.00
N ASP A 79 -10.48 22.02 -2.97
CA ASP A 79 -11.67 22.86 -2.75
C ASP A 79 -12.99 22.04 -2.74
N PHE A 80 -12.96 20.76 -3.11
CA PHE A 80 -14.17 19.97 -3.30
C PHE A 80 -14.46 18.98 -2.17
N TRP A 81 -13.50 18.67 -1.30
CA TRP A 81 -13.67 17.71 -0.23
C TRP A 81 -12.44 17.67 0.69
N GLY A 82 -12.62 17.12 1.86
CA GLY A 82 -11.57 16.91 2.85
C GLY A 82 -12.12 16.19 4.07
N TYR A 83 -11.32 15.28 4.58
CA TYR A 83 -11.60 14.63 5.85
C TYR A 83 -10.64 15.16 6.90
N THR A 84 -11.14 15.89 7.87
CA THR A 84 -10.29 16.39 8.95
C THR A 84 -9.83 15.28 9.87
N ASN A 85 -10.67 14.24 10.06
CA ASN A 85 -10.36 13.08 10.87
C ASN A 85 -11.03 11.81 10.29
N MET A 86 -10.45 11.25 9.24
CA MET A 86 -11.01 10.08 8.54
C MET A 86 -11.16 8.83 9.44
N PRO A 87 -10.23 8.51 10.37
CA PRO A 87 -10.43 7.45 11.35
C PRO A 87 -11.71 7.58 12.16
N ARG A 88 -12.02 8.78 12.64
CA ARG A 88 -13.26 9.06 13.38
C ARG A 88 -14.50 8.97 12.50
N THR A 89 -14.43 9.50 11.29
CA THR A 89 -15.50 9.40 10.29
C THR A 89 -15.86 7.93 10.01
N LEU A 90 -14.85 7.10 9.76
CA LEU A 90 -15.03 5.67 9.58
C LEU A 90 -15.60 5.01 10.83
N GLY A 91 -15.04 5.30 12.01
CA GLY A 91 -15.53 4.78 13.29
C GLY A 91 -17.02 5.09 13.49
N ASN A 92 -17.42 6.35 13.31
CA ASN A 92 -18.82 6.77 13.39
C ASN A 92 -19.71 5.98 12.44
N SER A 93 -19.27 5.77 11.19
CA SER A 93 -20.01 5.02 10.17
C SER A 93 -20.19 3.53 10.50
N LEU A 94 -19.27 2.98 11.29
CA LEU A 94 -19.29 1.59 11.74
C LEU A 94 -19.90 1.41 13.15
N GLY A 95 -20.24 2.51 13.84
CA GLY A 95 -20.69 2.48 15.23
C GLY A 95 -19.57 2.17 16.24
N ILE A 96 -18.32 2.42 15.87
CA ILE A 96 -17.11 2.11 16.65
C ILE A 96 -16.50 3.42 17.17
N LYS A 97 -16.16 3.44 18.46
CA LYS A 97 -15.40 4.53 19.08
C LYS A 97 -14.09 3.99 19.62
N VAL A 98 -12.98 4.61 19.26
CA VAL A 98 -11.65 4.23 19.70
C VAL A 98 -10.92 5.40 20.36
N PRO A 99 -10.03 5.13 21.33
CA PRO A 99 -9.17 6.19 21.90
C PRO A 99 -8.06 6.63 20.93
N ASN A 100 -7.61 5.77 20.04
CA ASN A 100 -6.47 6.06 19.15
C ASN A 100 -6.92 6.15 17.69
N GLU A 101 -6.71 7.30 17.10
CA GLU A 101 -7.06 7.61 15.71
C GLU A 101 -5.79 8.01 14.96
N ILE A 102 -5.43 7.26 13.92
CA ILE A 102 -4.20 7.48 13.15
C ILE A 102 -4.55 7.69 11.67
N TYR A 103 -4.12 8.82 11.13
CA TYR A 103 -4.27 9.14 9.71
C TYR A 103 -2.90 9.44 9.11
N THR A 104 -2.34 8.50 8.33
CA THR A 104 -0.95 8.61 7.84
C THR A 104 -0.77 9.73 6.83
N THR A 105 0.48 10.06 6.52
CA THR A 105 0.80 10.81 5.30
C THR A 105 0.61 9.92 4.07
N THR A 106 0.39 10.52 2.90
CA THR A 106 0.27 9.80 1.64
C THR A 106 1.61 9.20 1.22
N GLY A 107 1.62 7.94 0.84
CA GLY A 107 2.81 7.27 0.35
C GLY A 107 2.57 5.79 0.05
N GLY A 108 3.17 5.26 -1.01
CA GLY A 108 3.04 3.85 -1.37
C GLY A 108 3.67 2.88 -0.35
N ASN A 109 4.60 3.37 0.47
CA ASN A 109 5.19 2.63 1.58
C ASN A 109 4.41 2.77 2.90
N SER A 110 3.45 3.69 2.99
CA SER A 110 2.70 3.98 4.21
C SER A 110 1.96 2.76 4.78
N PRO A 111 1.38 1.84 3.99
CA PRO A 111 0.76 0.63 4.52
C PRO A 111 1.71 -0.22 5.36
N GLN A 112 2.92 -0.49 4.85
CA GLN A 112 3.91 -1.30 5.57
C GLN A 112 4.48 -0.55 6.78
N LEU A 113 4.73 0.75 6.64
CA LEU A 113 5.18 1.60 7.75
C LEU A 113 4.16 1.59 8.90
N LEU A 114 2.88 1.77 8.59
CA LEU A 114 1.80 1.76 9.58
C LEU A 114 1.67 0.40 10.26
N LEU A 115 1.73 -0.70 9.50
CA LEU A 115 1.69 -2.06 10.06
C LEU A 115 2.84 -2.28 11.03
N ASN A 116 4.06 -1.89 10.66
CA ASN A 116 5.23 -2.01 11.52
C ASN A 116 5.06 -1.24 12.83
N GLU A 117 4.58 0.00 12.75
CA GLU A 117 4.33 0.87 13.91
C GLU A 117 3.28 0.27 14.86
N ILE A 118 2.14 -0.15 14.33
CA ILE A 118 1.07 -0.79 15.13
C ILE A 118 1.57 -2.06 15.81
N CYS A 119 2.33 -2.89 15.09
CA CYS A 119 2.89 -4.11 15.68
C CYS A 119 3.91 -3.81 16.79
N ASN A 120 4.72 -2.76 16.64
CA ASN A 120 5.63 -2.34 17.71
C ASN A 120 4.85 -1.87 18.95
N ARG A 121 3.83 -1.03 18.79
CA ARG A 121 3.00 -0.56 19.91
C ARG A 121 2.24 -1.70 20.60
N ILE A 122 1.76 -2.70 19.87
CA ILE A 122 1.17 -3.91 20.45
C ILE A 122 2.21 -4.68 21.25
N LYS A 123 3.42 -4.86 20.72
CA LYS A 123 4.50 -5.56 21.40
C LYS A 123 4.92 -4.86 22.69
N GLU A 124 4.89 -3.54 22.73
CA GLU A 124 5.19 -2.71 23.90
C GLU A 124 4.03 -2.64 24.89
N GLY A 125 2.85 -3.16 24.52
CA GLY A 125 1.66 -3.17 25.35
C GLY A 125 0.87 -1.86 25.35
N GLU A 126 1.16 -0.96 24.43
CA GLU A 126 0.45 0.32 24.29
C GLU A 126 -0.90 0.15 23.60
N LEU A 127 -1.01 -0.82 22.67
CA LEU A 127 -2.22 -1.18 21.95
C LEU A 127 -2.54 -2.66 22.09
N ASN A 128 -3.80 -3.02 21.91
CA ASN A 128 -4.23 -4.43 21.95
C ASN A 128 -4.92 -4.90 20.68
N CYS A 129 -5.70 -4.03 20.01
CA CYS A 129 -6.48 -4.43 18.84
C CYS A 129 -6.71 -3.23 17.91
N ALA A 130 -6.16 -3.31 16.73
CA ALA A 130 -6.19 -2.23 15.74
C ALA A 130 -6.82 -2.67 14.42
N LEU A 131 -7.65 -1.79 13.86
CA LEU A 131 -8.13 -1.86 12.48
C LEU A 131 -7.26 -0.93 11.63
N LEU A 132 -6.62 -1.50 10.60
CA LEU A 132 -5.85 -0.77 9.61
C LEU A 132 -6.59 -0.85 8.27
N THR A 133 -6.78 0.28 7.60
CA THR A 133 -7.44 0.30 6.28
C THR A 133 -6.91 1.41 5.40
N GLY A 134 -7.14 1.29 4.12
CA GLY A 134 -6.80 2.31 3.14
C GLY A 134 -7.36 1.96 1.77
N GLY A 135 -7.41 2.93 0.90
CA GLY A 135 -7.95 2.74 -0.44
C GLY A 135 -7.87 3.98 -1.31
N GLU A 136 -8.31 3.82 -2.55
CA GLU A 136 -8.45 4.89 -3.53
C GLU A 136 -9.81 4.80 -4.21
N ALA A 137 -10.55 5.92 -4.27
CA ALA A 137 -11.84 6.03 -4.96
C ALA A 137 -11.76 7.06 -6.12
N LEU A 138 -10.57 7.22 -6.70
CA LEU A 138 -10.30 8.23 -7.72
C LEU A 138 -11.02 7.97 -9.05
N ASP A 139 -11.44 6.74 -9.33
CA ASP A 139 -12.19 6.50 -10.57
C ASP A 139 -13.59 7.10 -10.48
N THR A 140 -14.31 6.92 -9.37
CA THR A 140 -15.61 7.58 -9.14
C THR A 140 -15.44 9.09 -9.07
N PHE A 141 -14.47 9.57 -8.29
CA PHE A 141 -14.19 10.99 -8.11
C PHE A 141 -14.02 11.71 -9.45
N VAL A 142 -13.05 11.26 -10.27
CA VAL A 142 -12.75 11.89 -11.57
C VAL A 142 -13.89 11.70 -12.58
N SER A 143 -14.62 10.59 -12.53
CA SER A 143 -15.76 10.35 -13.42
C SER A 143 -16.91 11.33 -13.14
N ARG A 144 -17.22 11.56 -11.87
CA ARG A 144 -18.24 12.56 -11.46
C ARG A 144 -17.83 13.97 -11.86
N LEU A 145 -16.60 14.39 -11.58
CA LEU A 145 -16.10 15.71 -11.98
C LEU A 145 -16.20 15.96 -13.49
N LYS A 146 -15.87 14.96 -14.30
CA LYS A 146 -15.95 15.06 -15.78
C LYS A 146 -17.38 15.26 -16.30
N LEU A 147 -18.38 14.79 -15.55
CA LEU A 147 -19.78 14.93 -15.87
C LEU A 147 -20.40 16.17 -15.21
N GLY A 148 -19.63 16.97 -14.49
CA GLY A 148 -20.15 18.12 -13.74
C GLY A 148 -21.04 17.72 -12.56
N LEU A 149 -20.94 16.47 -12.09
CA LEU A 149 -21.69 15.98 -10.94
C LEU A 149 -20.99 16.41 -9.65
N GLU A 150 -21.80 16.73 -8.65
CA GLU A 150 -21.30 17.12 -7.34
C GLU A 150 -20.51 15.97 -6.68
N VAL A 151 -19.34 16.32 -6.11
CA VAL A 151 -18.54 15.45 -5.26
C VAL A 151 -18.44 16.09 -3.89
N ASN A 152 -19.34 15.69 -3.01
CA ASN A 152 -19.41 16.17 -1.64
C ASN A 152 -18.94 15.05 -0.71
N TRP A 153 -17.62 14.83 -0.68
CA TRP A 153 -16.98 13.79 0.13
C TRP A 153 -16.15 14.45 1.21
N GLY A 154 -16.55 14.73 2.27
CA GLY A 154 -15.81 15.34 3.36
C GLY A 154 -16.59 15.23 4.64
N ASP A 155 -15.90 15.33 5.75
CA ASP A 155 -16.50 15.30 7.06
C ASP A 155 -15.59 16.01 8.08
N GLU A 156 -16.20 16.66 9.05
CA GLU A 156 -15.53 17.34 10.17
C GLU A 156 -16.04 16.76 11.49
N PRO A 157 -15.71 15.51 11.83
CA PRO A 157 -16.22 14.84 13.03
C PRO A 157 -15.54 15.37 14.32
N GLY A 158 -14.62 16.31 14.19
CA GLY A 158 -13.81 16.88 15.27
C GLY A 158 -12.65 16.00 15.71
N GLY A 159 -11.81 16.54 16.59
CA GLY A 159 -10.57 15.93 17.05
C GLY A 159 -9.47 15.95 16.00
N GLU A 160 -8.25 15.68 16.43
CA GLU A 160 -7.07 15.63 15.57
C GLU A 160 -6.49 14.20 15.63
N PRO A 161 -6.43 13.46 14.49
CA PRO A 161 -5.80 12.16 14.47
C PRO A 161 -4.28 12.31 14.56
N GLU A 162 -3.62 11.30 15.15
CA GLU A 162 -2.16 11.19 15.07
C GLU A 162 -1.73 11.05 13.61
N SER A 163 -0.66 11.75 13.21
CA SER A 163 -0.09 11.62 11.87
C SER A 163 1.21 10.82 11.90
N ILE A 164 1.27 9.74 11.11
CA ILE A 164 2.47 8.92 10.93
C ILE A 164 2.96 9.08 9.49
N GLY A 165 4.27 9.26 9.32
CA GLY A 165 4.92 9.47 8.04
C GLY A 165 5.61 10.82 7.91
N SER A 166 6.05 11.17 6.71
CA SER A 166 6.76 12.41 6.43
C SER A 166 5.97 13.27 5.44
N ILE A 167 5.88 14.57 5.73
CA ILE A 167 5.27 15.58 4.85
C ILE A 167 6.28 16.24 3.91
N ARG A 168 7.47 15.65 3.74
CA ARG A 168 8.49 16.19 2.83
C ARG A 168 7.98 16.26 1.40
N ASP A 169 8.37 17.30 0.71
CA ASP A 169 8.15 17.42 -0.73
C ASP A 169 8.81 16.30 -1.52
N LEU A 170 8.23 15.95 -2.67
CA LEU A 170 8.70 14.84 -3.51
C LEU A 170 10.05 15.10 -4.20
N GLY A 171 10.60 16.29 -4.10
CA GLY A 171 11.91 16.65 -4.63
C GLY A 171 12.36 18.02 -4.15
N SER A 172 13.65 18.31 -4.34
CA SER A 172 14.21 19.65 -4.10
C SER A 172 13.62 20.66 -5.07
N GLU A 173 13.75 21.95 -4.75
CA GLU A 173 13.32 23.04 -5.65
C GLU A 173 14.02 22.97 -7.01
N CYS A 174 15.27 22.50 -7.06
CA CYS A 174 15.99 22.29 -8.30
C CYS A 174 15.37 21.15 -9.11
N GLU A 175 15.08 20.01 -8.49
CA GLU A 175 14.44 18.87 -9.14
C GLU A 175 13.06 19.23 -9.67
N LYS A 176 12.24 19.92 -8.90
CA LYS A 176 10.91 20.41 -9.32
C LYS A 176 10.99 21.32 -10.54
N LYS A 177 11.91 22.29 -10.55
CA LYS A 177 12.14 23.18 -11.70
C LYS A 177 12.52 22.45 -12.97
N HIS A 178 13.09 21.25 -12.87
CA HIS A 178 13.47 20.41 -14.01
C HIS A 178 12.44 19.30 -14.28
N GLY A 179 11.27 19.33 -13.65
CA GLY A 179 10.21 18.33 -13.87
C GLY A 179 10.46 16.97 -13.19
N ILE A 180 11.43 16.92 -12.26
CA ILE A 180 11.81 15.70 -11.55
C ILE A 180 11.06 15.67 -10.20
N PHE A 181 9.76 15.44 -10.21
CA PHE A 181 8.93 15.36 -9.00
C PHE A 181 7.75 14.38 -9.13
N ASP A 182 7.28 14.15 -10.35
CA ASP A 182 6.17 13.22 -10.60
C ASP A 182 6.71 11.80 -10.79
N PRO A 183 6.09 10.76 -10.22
CA PRO A 183 6.53 9.37 -10.40
C PRO A 183 6.69 8.96 -11.87
N SER A 184 5.85 9.47 -12.77
CA SER A 184 5.93 9.17 -14.21
C SER A 184 7.15 9.79 -14.89
N SER A 185 7.78 10.81 -14.31
CA SER A 185 9.04 11.39 -14.78
C SER A 185 10.26 10.81 -14.03
N VAL A 186 10.10 10.42 -12.77
CA VAL A 186 11.18 9.95 -11.89
C VAL A 186 11.53 8.48 -12.16
N TYR A 187 10.56 7.57 -12.17
CA TYR A 187 10.84 6.13 -12.34
C TYR A 187 11.50 5.75 -13.67
N PRO A 188 11.27 6.44 -14.80
CA PRO A 188 12.05 6.25 -16.02
C PRO A 188 13.56 6.47 -15.85
N LEU A 189 13.99 7.37 -14.97
CA LEU A 189 15.42 7.59 -14.67
C LEU A 189 16.05 6.36 -14.03
N PHE A 190 15.35 5.73 -13.08
CA PHE A 190 15.77 4.46 -12.49
C PHE A 190 15.88 3.35 -13.54
N ALA A 191 14.88 3.22 -14.42
CA ALA A 191 14.88 2.22 -15.50
C ALA A 191 16.10 2.37 -16.42
N ASN A 192 16.38 3.59 -16.87
CA ASN A 192 17.53 3.85 -17.73
C ASN A 192 18.87 3.63 -17.01
N SER A 193 18.92 3.91 -15.70
CA SER A 193 20.10 3.61 -14.88
C SER A 193 20.33 2.10 -14.73
N ILE A 194 19.26 1.33 -14.49
CA ILE A 194 19.32 -0.15 -14.46
C ILE A 194 19.82 -0.70 -15.79
N ARG A 195 19.23 -0.25 -16.89
CA ARG A 195 19.62 -0.62 -18.26
C ARG A 195 21.11 -0.36 -18.51
N GLY A 196 21.57 0.85 -18.20
CA GLY A 196 22.99 1.22 -18.37
C GLY A 196 23.93 0.38 -17.51
N ASN A 197 23.56 0.12 -16.24
CA ASN A 197 24.36 -0.72 -15.35
C ASN A 197 24.46 -2.17 -15.84
N LYS A 198 23.41 -2.70 -16.49
CA LYS A 198 23.40 -4.04 -17.10
C LYS A 198 24.10 -4.09 -18.47
N GLY A 199 24.45 -2.98 -19.06
CA GLY A 199 24.98 -2.90 -20.43
C GLY A 199 23.96 -3.27 -21.51
N GLN A 200 22.67 -3.19 -21.22
CA GLN A 200 21.57 -3.58 -22.12
C GLN A 200 21.27 -2.46 -23.15
N THR A 201 20.89 -2.87 -24.35
CA THR A 201 20.22 -1.99 -25.30
C THR A 201 18.82 -1.62 -24.80
N ALA A 202 18.21 -0.60 -25.39
CA ALA A 202 16.83 -0.24 -25.07
C ALA A 202 15.85 -1.39 -25.36
N GLN A 203 16.06 -2.11 -26.45
CA GLN A 203 15.22 -3.24 -26.85
C GLN A 203 15.29 -4.39 -25.85
N GLU A 204 16.49 -4.85 -25.49
CA GLU A 204 16.69 -5.92 -24.52
C GLU A 204 16.04 -5.60 -23.16
N HIS A 205 16.18 -4.35 -22.71
CA HIS A 205 15.56 -3.91 -21.46
C HIS A 205 14.03 -3.90 -21.53
N MET A 206 13.47 -3.43 -22.65
CA MET A 206 12.03 -3.43 -22.89
C MET A 206 11.46 -4.86 -22.96
N GLU A 207 12.17 -5.80 -23.60
CA GLU A 207 11.80 -7.20 -23.67
C GLU A 207 11.75 -7.82 -22.27
N GLU A 208 12.77 -7.60 -21.42
CA GLU A 208 12.80 -8.06 -20.03
C GLU A 208 11.61 -7.55 -19.21
N ILE A 209 11.30 -6.25 -19.33
CA ILE A 209 10.15 -5.66 -18.65
C ILE A 209 8.84 -6.23 -19.19
N GLY A 210 8.72 -6.36 -20.50
CA GLY A 210 7.54 -6.91 -21.18
C GLY A 210 7.20 -8.30 -20.68
N GLU A 211 8.21 -9.18 -20.58
CA GLU A 211 8.03 -10.53 -20.05
C GLU A 211 7.57 -10.53 -18.58
N MET A 212 8.20 -9.71 -17.74
CA MET A 212 7.86 -9.62 -16.33
C MET A 212 6.41 -9.14 -16.14
N PHE A 213 6.01 -8.07 -16.79
CA PHE A 213 4.66 -7.51 -16.66
C PHE A 213 3.59 -8.35 -17.36
N SER A 214 3.95 -9.07 -18.43
CA SER A 214 3.06 -10.06 -19.04
C SER A 214 2.66 -11.13 -18.02
N ARG A 215 3.62 -11.72 -17.30
CA ARG A 215 3.35 -12.72 -16.25
C ARG A 215 2.43 -12.14 -15.16
N PHE A 216 2.66 -10.90 -14.70
CA PHE A 216 1.80 -10.22 -13.74
C PHE A 216 0.38 -10.05 -14.28
N SER A 217 0.23 -9.66 -15.56
CA SER A 217 -1.09 -9.49 -16.17
C SER A 217 -1.88 -10.79 -16.25
N HIS A 218 -1.22 -11.92 -16.51
CA HIS A 218 -1.88 -13.23 -16.51
C HIS A 218 -2.40 -13.61 -15.11
N ILE A 219 -1.57 -13.47 -14.08
CA ILE A 219 -1.99 -13.72 -12.69
C ILE A 219 -3.15 -12.79 -12.28
N ALA A 220 -3.10 -11.53 -12.71
CA ALA A 220 -4.14 -10.56 -12.41
C ALA A 220 -5.52 -10.94 -12.98
N THR A 221 -5.61 -11.75 -14.02
CA THR A 221 -6.91 -12.22 -14.55
C THR A 221 -7.67 -13.10 -13.58
N GLU A 222 -6.97 -13.84 -12.75
CA GLU A 222 -7.53 -14.77 -11.76
C GLU A 222 -7.80 -14.09 -10.41
N ASN A 223 -7.15 -12.95 -10.15
CA ASN A 223 -7.34 -12.21 -8.91
C ASN A 223 -8.65 -11.40 -8.93
N GLN A 224 -9.59 -11.75 -8.05
CA GLN A 224 -10.89 -11.08 -7.98
C GLN A 224 -10.79 -9.60 -7.62
N ALA A 225 -9.78 -9.18 -6.88
CA ALA A 225 -9.53 -7.79 -6.50
C ALA A 225 -8.74 -6.99 -7.55
N SER A 226 -8.37 -7.58 -8.68
CA SER A 226 -7.68 -6.87 -9.75
C SER A 226 -8.60 -5.92 -10.51
N TRP A 227 -8.14 -4.67 -10.71
CA TRP A 227 -8.88 -3.64 -11.47
C TRP A 227 -8.97 -3.97 -12.96
N PHE A 228 -7.91 -4.54 -13.54
CA PHE A 228 -7.88 -5.04 -14.90
C PHE A 228 -7.65 -6.55 -14.92
N LYS A 229 -8.60 -7.26 -15.55
CA LYS A 229 -8.54 -8.71 -15.74
C LYS A 229 -8.26 -9.05 -17.20
N VAL A 230 -7.16 -8.52 -17.73
CA VAL A 230 -6.77 -8.69 -19.12
C VAL A 230 -5.34 -9.17 -19.19
N ALA A 231 -5.15 -10.43 -19.59
CA ALA A 231 -3.82 -10.96 -19.89
C ALA A 231 -3.26 -10.27 -21.14
N ARG A 232 -2.00 -9.85 -21.09
CA ARG A 232 -1.29 -9.20 -22.19
C ARG A 232 -0.01 -9.94 -22.51
N SER A 233 0.29 -10.07 -23.78
CA SER A 233 1.58 -10.59 -24.23
C SER A 233 2.71 -9.58 -23.93
N PRO A 234 3.98 -10.06 -23.86
CA PRO A 234 5.12 -9.15 -23.73
C PRO A 234 5.14 -8.04 -24.80
N LYS A 235 4.81 -8.40 -26.05
CA LYS A 235 4.74 -7.44 -27.16
C LYS A 235 3.68 -6.37 -26.91
N GLU A 236 2.46 -6.71 -26.49
CA GLU A 236 1.40 -5.73 -26.22
C GLU A 236 1.78 -4.77 -25.10
N ILE A 237 2.57 -5.21 -24.12
CA ILE A 237 3.04 -4.35 -23.01
C ILE A 237 4.05 -3.31 -23.49
N VAL A 238 4.96 -3.68 -24.38
CA VAL A 238 6.04 -2.80 -24.82
C VAL A 238 5.70 -1.96 -26.06
N GLU A 239 4.79 -2.43 -26.91
CA GLU A 239 4.45 -1.78 -28.17
C GLU A 239 3.72 -0.46 -27.95
N VAL A 240 4.23 0.61 -28.56
CA VAL A 240 3.60 1.93 -28.49
C VAL A 240 2.44 1.99 -29.49
N THR A 241 1.24 2.15 -28.94
CA THR A 241 -0.01 2.26 -29.70
C THR A 241 -0.85 3.43 -29.14
N PRO A 242 -1.92 3.87 -29.83
CA PRO A 242 -2.84 4.88 -29.28
C PRO A 242 -3.41 4.50 -27.90
N GLN A 243 -3.63 3.20 -27.63
CA GLN A 243 -4.11 2.70 -26.34
C GLN A 243 -3.00 2.54 -25.31
N ASN A 244 -1.78 2.27 -25.79
CA ASN A 244 -0.57 2.07 -24.99
C ASN A 244 0.50 3.09 -25.33
N ARG A 245 0.17 4.38 -25.24
CA ARG A 245 1.09 5.47 -25.55
C ARG A 245 2.32 5.48 -24.64
N MET A 246 3.41 6.04 -25.11
CA MET A 246 4.57 6.34 -24.26
C MET A 246 4.18 7.33 -23.17
N ILE A 247 4.57 7.06 -21.93
CA ILE A 247 4.42 7.97 -20.79
C ILE A 247 5.75 8.68 -20.51
N GLY A 248 6.80 7.92 -20.26
CA GLY A 248 8.17 8.40 -20.05
C GLY A 248 9.13 7.26 -20.41
N PHE A 249 10.01 7.48 -21.40
CA PHE A 249 10.90 6.41 -21.89
C PHE A 249 11.71 5.76 -20.76
N PRO A 250 11.67 4.39 -20.60
CA PRO A 250 11.16 3.40 -21.55
C PRO A 250 9.69 2.98 -21.32
N TYR A 251 8.94 3.63 -20.46
CA TYR A 251 7.64 3.16 -19.99
C TYR A 251 6.47 3.56 -20.90
N THR A 252 5.80 2.56 -21.45
CA THR A 252 4.46 2.71 -22.03
C THR A 252 3.40 2.77 -20.92
N LYS A 253 2.17 3.13 -21.26
CA LYS A 253 1.05 3.24 -20.32
C LYS A 253 0.82 1.94 -19.53
N TYR A 254 0.98 0.77 -20.13
CA TYR A 254 0.75 -0.52 -19.47
C TYR A 254 1.84 -0.92 -18.47
N MET A 255 2.96 -0.19 -18.44
CA MET A 255 4.03 -0.34 -17.45
C MET A 255 3.88 0.59 -16.24
N ASN A 256 2.86 1.44 -16.23
CA ASN A 256 2.61 2.38 -15.14
C ASN A 256 1.43 1.91 -14.29
N SER A 257 1.52 2.12 -12.98
CA SER A 257 0.39 1.89 -12.09
C SER A 257 -0.78 2.80 -12.44
N ILE A 258 -1.98 2.31 -12.19
CA ILE A 258 -3.21 3.05 -12.50
C ILE A 258 -3.73 3.67 -11.23
N ILE A 259 -3.75 5.01 -11.21
CA ILE A 259 -4.24 5.79 -10.08
C ILE A 259 -5.79 5.86 -10.04
N ARG A 260 -6.44 5.77 -11.21
CA ARG A 260 -7.90 5.82 -11.31
C ARG A 260 -8.51 4.45 -11.03
N VAL A 261 -8.69 4.15 -9.75
CA VAL A 261 -9.25 2.90 -9.24
C VAL A 261 -10.28 3.20 -8.15
N ASN A 262 -11.13 2.21 -7.84
CA ASN A 262 -12.00 2.16 -6.66
C ASN A 262 -11.66 0.87 -5.92
N GLN A 263 -10.63 0.91 -5.09
CA GLN A 263 -10.12 -0.26 -4.38
C GLN A 263 -9.78 0.10 -2.94
N SER A 264 -10.00 -0.82 -2.03
CA SER A 264 -9.56 -0.71 -0.65
C SER A 264 -9.16 -2.07 -0.08
N SER A 265 -8.43 -2.01 1.02
CA SER A 265 -8.10 -3.20 1.81
C SER A 265 -8.14 -2.84 3.29
N ALA A 266 -8.30 -3.87 4.12
CA ALA A 266 -8.24 -3.72 5.57
C ALA A 266 -7.58 -4.92 6.22
N LEU A 267 -6.93 -4.67 7.35
CA LEU A 267 -6.31 -5.67 8.22
C LEU A 267 -6.80 -5.45 9.64
N VAL A 268 -6.93 -6.54 10.40
CA VAL A 268 -7.06 -6.50 11.85
C VAL A 268 -5.82 -7.11 12.46
N VAL A 269 -5.18 -6.34 13.33
CA VAL A 269 -3.98 -6.75 14.07
C VAL A 269 -4.28 -6.68 15.56
N THR A 270 -3.91 -7.72 16.29
CA THR A 270 -4.18 -7.76 17.73
C THR A 270 -3.02 -8.40 18.49
N SER A 271 -2.98 -8.22 19.81
CA SER A 271 -2.07 -9.00 20.66
C SER A 271 -2.53 -10.46 20.74
N ALA A 272 -1.59 -11.38 20.89
CA ALA A 272 -1.91 -12.81 21.08
C ALA A 272 -2.84 -13.05 22.29
N LYS A 273 -2.69 -12.27 23.37
CA LYS A 273 -3.60 -12.27 24.51
C LYS A 273 -5.02 -11.92 24.09
N LYS A 274 -5.17 -10.79 23.38
CA LYS A 274 -6.49 -10.31 22.93
C LYS A 274 -7.13 -11.28 21.93
N ALA A 275 -6.35 -11.88 21.04
CA ALA A 275 -6.85 -12.90 20.11
C ALA A 275 -7.42 -14.12 20.86
N ARG A 276 -6.73 -14.56 21.93
CA ARG A 276 -7.24 -15.65 22.80
C ARG A 276 -8.53 -15.25 23.53
N GLU A 277 -8.57 -14.04 24.12
CA GLU A 277 -9.74 -13.52 24.82
C GLU A 277 -10.97 -13.44 23.90
N LEU A 278 -10.78 -12.97 22.67
CA LEU A 278 -11.84 -12.87 21.66
C LEU A 278 -12.25 -14.21 21.05
N GLY A 279 -11.52 -15.27 21.36
CA GLY A 279 -11.74 -16.61 20.81
C GLY A 279 -11.51 -16.69 19.31
N ILE A 280 -10.58 -15.90 18.79
CA ILE A 280 -10.16 -15.94 17.38
C ILE A 280 -9.42 -17.24 17.11
N PRO A 281 -9.83 -18.04 16.10
CA PRO A 281 -9.18 -19.32 15.81
C PRO A 281 -7.69 -19.16 15.52
N GLU A 282 -6.86 -20.06 16.07
CA GLU A 282 -5.40 -20.05 15.84
C GLU A 282 -5.05 -20.20 14.34
N SER A 283 -5.93 -20.78 13.54
CA SER A 283 -5.76 -20.87 12.06
C SER A 283 -5.81 -19.53 11.35
N LYS A 284 -6.32 -18.48 12.01
CA LYS A 284 -6.32 -17.10 11.49
C LYS A 284 -5.06 -16.33 11.86
N TRP A 285 -4.21 -16.84 12.75
CA TRP A 285 -3.08 -16.10 13.25
C TRP A 285 -1.91 -16.12 12.29
N ILE A 286 -1.52 -14.94 11.81
CA ILE A 286 -0.33 -14.73 11.02
C ILE A 286 0.61 -13.84 11.84
N PHE A 287 1.81 -14.34 12.11
CA PHE A 287 2.80 -13.64 12.93
C PHE A 287 3.64 -12.69 12.09
N LEU A 288 3.81 -11.45 12.54
CA LEU A 288 4.84 -10.57 12.03
C LEU A 288 6.17 -10.93 12.67
N TYR A 289 7.03 -11.63 11.94
CA TYR A 289 8.26 -12.21 12.47
C TYR A 289 9.36 -11.18 12.67
N ALA A 290 9.58 -10.32 11.70
CA ALA A 290 10.44 -9.13 11.79
C ALA A 290 10.04 -8.09 10.77
N ALA A 291 10.41 -6.84 11.04
CA ALA A 291 10.27 -5.72 10.14
C ALA A 291 11.42 -4.74 10.28
N ALA A 292 11.68 -3.97 9.23
CA ALA A 292 12.64 -2.88 9.23
C ALA A 292 12.14 -1.73 8.34
N ASN A 293 12.47 -0.50 8.72
CA ASN A 293 12.15 0.71 7.98
C ASN A 293 13.41 1.55 7.81
N LEU A 294 13.72 1.95 6.58
CA LEU A 294 14.80 2.88 6.25
C LEU A 294 14.38 3.76 5.09
N ASN A 295 15.04 4.91 4.96
CA ASN A 295 14.91 5.78 3.80
C ASN A 295 16.23 5.79 3.01
N ASP A 296 16.13 5.75 1.69
CA ASP A 296 17.23 6.16 0.82
C ASP A 296 17.43 7.69 0.89
N ILE A 297 18.52 8.19 0.31
CA ILE A 297 18.71 9.63 0.12
C ILE A 297 17.46 10.17 -0.58
N TRP A 298 16.85 11.21 0.01
CA TRP A 298 15.52 11.67 -0.39
C TRP A 298 15.51 12.24 -1.80
N ASN A 299 16.37 13.22 -2.05
CA ASN A 299 16.50 13.82 -3.38
C ASN A 299 17.24 12.86 -4.31
N ILE A 300 16.62 12.50 -5.41
CA ILE A 300 17.19 11.50 -6.32
C ILE A 300 18.48 11.96 -6.99
N THR A 301 18.61 13.27 -7.22
CA THR A 301 19.83 13.85 -7.82
C THR A 301 21.05 13.85 -6.88
N GLU A 302 20.84 13.59 -5.60
CA GLU A 302 21.90 13.45 -4.60
C GLU A 302 22.36 12.00 -4.41
N ARG A 303 21.67 11.02 -5.03
CA ARG A 303 22.01 9.60 -4.94
C ARG A 303 23.25 9.28 -5.76
N GLU A 304 24.08 8.39 -5.25
CA GLU A 304 25.27 7.90 -5.95
C GLU A 304 24.89 7.26 -7.29
N ASN A 305 23.80 6.53 -7.33
CA ASN A 305 23.26 5.91 -8.53
C ASN A 305 21.74 5.70 -8.38
N LEU A 306 21.07 5.38 -9.50
CA LEU A 306 19.62 5.13 -9.53
C LEU A 306 19.27 3.66 -9.84
N TYR A 307 20.22 2.75 -9.88
CA TYR A 307 19.98 1.33 -10.12
C TYR A 307 20.02 0.48 -8.86
N SER A 308 20.26 1.08 -7.70
CA SER A 308 20.33 0.38 -6.40
C SER A 308 19.55 1.12 -5.32
N SER A 309 19.25 0.42 -4.22
CA SER A 309 18.65 0.96 -3.01
C SER A 309 19.34 0.40 -1.78
N PRO A 310 20.30 1.14 -1.20
CA PRO A 310 20.93 0.75 0.06
C PRO A 310 19.91 0.52 1.20
N ALA A 311 18.81 1.27 1.21
CA ALA A 311 17.76 1.10 2.22
C ALA A 311 17.09 -0.27 2.12
N ILE A 312 16.67 -0.71 0.93
CA ILE A 312 16.05 -2.04 0.73
C ILE A 312 17.05 -3.14 1.15
N ARG A 313 18.31 -3.05 0.74
CA ARG A 313 19.35 -4.02 1.10
C ARG A 313 19.51 -4.12 2.62
N LYS A 314 19.68 -2.98 3.29
CA LYS A 314 19.84 -2.94 4.75
C LYS A 314 18.61 -3.43 5.52
N CYS A 315 17.40 -3.13 5.04
CA CYS A 315 16.18 -3.70 5.61
C CYS A 315 16.14 -5.22 5.45
N SER A 316 16.47 -5.73 4.27
CA SER A 316 16.54 -7.18 4.00
C SER A 316 17.58 -7.88 4.90
N GLU A 317 18.82 -7.37 4.94
CA GLU A 317 19.87 -7.88 5.81
C GLU A 317 19.43 -7.93 7.29
N ALA A 318 18.79 -6.86 7.77
CA ALA A 318 18.33 -6.76 9.16
C ALA A 318 17.21 -7.76 9.47
N VAL A 319 16.25 -7.94 8.56
CA VAL A 319 15.14 -8.89 8.73
C VAL A 319 15.66 -10.33 8.74
N PHE A 320 16.50 -10.74 7.78
CA PHE A 320 17.08 -12.08 7.73
C PHE A 320 17.98 -12.37 8.94
N SER A 321 18.83 -11.43 9.32
CA SER A 321 19.67 -11.58 10.51
C SER A 321 18.85 -11.74 11.79
N LYS A 322 17.78 -10.96 11.95
CA LYS A 322 16.94 -10.99 13.15
C LYS A 322 16.09 -12.25 13.27
N THR A 323 15.67 -12.80 12.15
CA THR A 323 14.83 -14.03 12.11
C THR A 323 15.64 -15.31 12.04
N ASN A 324 16.94 -15.21 11.75
CA ASN A 324 17.83 -16.34 11.43
C ASN A 324 17.27 -17.19 10.27
N CYS A 325 16.57 -16.53 9.33
CA CYS A 325 16.05 -17.13 8.09
C CYS A 325 17.00 -16.81 6.93
N SER A 326 16.90 -17.60 5.88
CA SER A 326 17.56 -17.41 4.59
C SER A 326 16.54 -17.19 3.47
N LEU A 327 16.96 -16.93 2.25
CA LEU A 327 16.07 -16.79 1.10
C LEU A 327 15.29 -18.07 0.81
N GLU A 328 15.89 -19.23 1.04
CA GLU A 328 15.30 -20.54 0.82
C GLU A 328 14.11 -20.82 1.76
N ASP A 329 14.05 -20.14 2.89
CA ASP A 329 12.95 -20.26 3.85
C ASP A 329 11.72 -19.43 3.43
N VAL A 330 11.85 -18.55 2.43
CA VAL A 330 10.79 -17.65 1.97
C VAL A 330 10.01 -18.27 0.83
N SER A 331 8.74 -18.57 1.08
CA SER A 331 7.85 -19.16 0.07
C SER A 331 7.31 -18.15 -0.93
N PHE A 332 7.10 -16.89 -0.52
CA PHE A 332 6.49 -15.84 -1.33
C PHE A 332 7.14 -14.49 -1.08
N PHE A 333 7.28 -13.69 -2.14
CA PHE A 333 7.71 -12.30 -2.07
C PHE A 333 6.61 -11.40 -2.63
N ASP A 334 6.19 -10.42 -1.86
CA ASP A 334 5.36 -9.31 -2.34
C ASP A 334 6.24 -8.08 -2.50
N LEU A 335 6.42 -7.62 -3.74
CA LEU A 335 7.27 -6.49 -4.07
C LEU A 335 6.43 -5.30 -4.53
N TYR A 336 6.74 -4.12 -4.02
CA TYR A 336 6.13 -2.88 -4.48
C TYR A 336 6.37 -2.72 -5.99
N SER A 337 5.31 -2.64 -6.76
CA SER A 337 5.35 -2.77 -8.22
C SER A 337 4.68 -1.60 -8.97
N CYS A 338 4.70 -0.39 -8.40
CA CYS A 338 4.15 0.79 -9.06
C CYS A 338 4.76 1.05 -10.45
N PHE A 339 6.04 0.67 -10.61
CA PHE A 339 6.78 0.72 -11.88
C PHE A 339 7.73 -0.48 -11.97
N PRO A 340 8.13 -0.91 -13.18
CA PRO A 340 9.03 -2.05 -13.35
C PRO A 340 10.36 -1.92 -12.59
N SER A 341 10.96 -0.72 -12.58
CA SER A 341 12.23 -0.48 -11.89
C SER A 341 12.14 -0.69 -10.37
N ALA A 342 10.98 -0.45 -9.75
CA ALA A 342 10.79 -0.75 -8.33
C ALA A 342 10.97 -2.24 -8.05
N VAL A 343 10.36 -3.10 -8.88
CA VAL A 343 10.51 -4.56 -8.78
C VAL A 343 11.95 -4.99 -9.07
N GLN A 344 12.56 -4.46 -10.14
CA GLN A 344 13.94 -4.82 -10.54
C GLN A 344 14.95 -4.46 -9.45
N ILE A 345 14.83 -3.28 -8.83
CA ILE A 345 15.70 -2.88 -7.71
C ILE A 345 15.45 -3.76 -6.50
N ALA A 346 14.20 -3.97 -6.09
CA ALA A 346 13.88 -4.81 -4.94
C ALA A 346 14.43 -6.23 -5.11
N LYS A 347 14.22 -6.87 -6.27
CA LYS A 347 14.80 -8.18 -6.59
C LYS A 347 16.31 -8.20 -6.42
N ARG A 348 16.99 -7.22 -7.00
CA ARG A 348 18.46 -7.11 -6.91
C ARG A 348 18.95 -6.97 -5.48
N GLU A 349 18.34 -6.09 -4.70
CA GLU A 349 18.80 -5.78 -3.34
C GLU A 349 18.48 -6.89 -2.33
N ILE A 350 17.42 -7.67 -2.57
CA ILE A 350 17.05 -8.84 -1.76
C ILE A 350 17.85 -10.08 -2.20
N GLY A 351 18.26 -10.17 -3.47
CA GLY A 351 19.02 -11.29 -4.03
C GLY A 351 18.18 -12.40 -4.65
N ILE A 352 16.94 -12.08 -5.18
CA ILE A 352 16.00 -13.03 -5.79
C ILE A 352 15.90 -12.89 -7.31
#